data_6b0fa613ce73aa0a12e0a9ee3b67d2ab
#
_entry.id   6b0fa613ce73aa0a12e0a9ee3b67d2ab
#
_cell.length_a   1.000
_cell.length_b   1.000
_cell.length_c   1.000
_cell.angle_alpha   90.00
_cell.angle_beta   90.00
_cell.angle_gamma   90.00
#
_symmetry.space_group_name_H-M   'P 1'
#
loop_
_entity.id
_entity.type
_entity.pdbx_description
1 polymer ?
#
loop_
_entity_poly.entity_id
_entity_poly.type
_entity_poly.pdbx_seq_one_letter_code
_entity_poly.pdbx_strand_id
1 'polypeptide(L)'
;MNCPGACGVQYETLRDRVGHLPDNRRWELQRIARILFDEFVNAQRGKLSAKNKGGRILKLVLFGPCAQETPTGDCRGDCRYEYYLLVVVNTKNFAAPRFWNNAAEGLLRELTVTGRLATPVNFIVHSIMDLNDHLAHDRPYFVDIVRDGIMLYEAPGFPLVTARALDLKVAKTEMGGVFDHWFPSASHRFELAKEAIGRGYSREAAFDLHQTVERLYHCILQVLALYSPKTHRLTFLRAHAERLAPLLTSVWPNDSRFARQCFTRLERAYVEARYSRGYEISDEELAWLTERVEALRKTVAAICSAHLDAFNRART
;
A
#
# COMPACT_ATOMS: atom_id res chain seq x y z
N MET A 1 -25.73 32.37 17.75
CA MET A 1 -24.73 31.52 18.45
C MET A 1 -23.84 30.89 17.36
N ASN A 2 -22.64 31.45 17.21
CA ASN A 2 -21.66 31.02 16.20
C ASN A 2 -21.13 29.63 16.54
N CYS A 3 -21.28 28.66 15.65
CA CYS A 3 -20.52 27.42 15.70
C CYS A 3 -19.06 27.74 15.31
N PRO A 4 -18.07 27.55 16.19
CA PRO A 4 -16.69 27.69 15.82
C PRO A 4 -16.22 26.42 15.08
N GLY A 5 -15.81 26.58 13.84
CA GLY A 5 -14.80 25.75 13.25
C GLY A 5 -15.22 24.61 12.35
N ALA A 6 -15.81 24.90 11.22
CA ALA A 6 -15.32 24.23 10.01
C ALA A 6 -13.86 24.68 9.85
N CYS A 7 -12.91 23.80 10.11
CA CYS A 7 -11.50 24.05 9.82
C CYS A 7 -11.42 24.27 8.30
N GLY A 8 -11.44 25.53 7.88
CA GLY A 8 -11.16 25.91 6.49
C GLY A 8 -9.73 25.49 6.17
N VAL A 9 -9.56 24.25 5.77
CA VAL A 9 -8.34 23.82 5.09
C VAL A 9 -8.27 24.73 3.87
N GLN A 10 -7.31 25.65 3.85
CA GLN A 10 -7.09 26.51 2.69
C GLN A 10 -6.62 25.61 1.54
N TYR A 11 -7.58 25.10 0.79
CA TYR A 11 -7.31 24.26 -0.41
C TYR A 11 -6.50 25.02 -1.47
N GLU A 12 -6.40 26.35 -1.36
CA GLU A 12 -5.56 27.22 -2.20
C GLU A 12 -4.08 26.89 -2.07
N THR A 13 -3.60 26.51 -0.88
CA THR A 13 -2.19 26.15 -0.66
C THR A 13 -1.79 24.81 -1.29
N LEU A 14 -2.75 23.93 -1.62
CA LEU A 14 -2.49 22.70 -2.36
C LEU A 14 -2.00 22.98 -3.79
N ARG A 15 -2.50 24.04 -4.44
CA ARG A 15 -2.16 24.37 -5.83
C ARG A 15 -0.67 24.71 -6.01
N ASP A 16 -0.09 25.42 -5.07
CA ASP A 16 1.30 25.89 -5.19
C ASP A 16 2.31 24.73 -5.08
N ARG A 17 1.99 23.72 -4.28
CA ARG A 17 2.87 22.56 -4.03
C ARG A 17 2.84 21.51 -5.15
N VAL A 18 1.80 21.47 -5.96
CA VAL A 18 1.62 20.54 -7.08
C VAL A 18 1.57 21.25 -8.43
N GLY A 19 2.15 22.45 -8.53
CA GLY A 19 2.15 23.29 -9.72
C GLY A 19 2.75 22.64 -10.98
N HIS A 20 3.67 21.69 -10.79
CA HIS A 20 4.28 20.90 -11.85
C HIS A 20 3.35 19.83 -12.46
N LEU A 21 2.25 19.48 -11.76
CA LEU A 21 1.29 18.50 -12.27
C LEU A 21 0.26 19.15 -13.21
N PRO A 22 -0.25 18.40 -14.19
CA PRO A 22 -1.35 18.85 -15.05
C PRO A 22 -2.61 19.25 -14.26
N ASP A 23 -3.41 20.17 -14.79
CA ASP A 23 -4.60 20.73 -14.13
C ASP A 23 -5.60 19.65 -13.68
N ASN A 24 -5.84 18.63 -14.52
CA ASN A 24 -6.72 17.52 -14.19
C ASN A 24 -6.23 16.74 -12.94
N ARG A 25 -4.93 16.51 -12.82
CA ARG A 25 -4.35 15.84 -11.67
C ARG A 25 -4.40 16.69 -10.40
N ARG A 26 -4.15 18.00 -10.54
CA ARG A 26 -4.30 18.94 -9.43
C ARG A 26 -5.73 18.93 -8.90
N TRP A 27 -6.70 18.94 -9.80
CA TRP A 27 -8.11 18.86 -9.44
C TRP A 27 -8.46 17.53 -8.73
N GLU A 28 -7.97 16.39 -9.25
CA GLU A 28 -8.16 15.09 -8.59
C GLU A 28 -7.58 15.08 -7.17
N LEU A 29 -6.35 15.56 -6.97
CA LEU A 29 -5.73 15.61 -5.65
C LEU A 29 -6.48 16.51 -4.67
N GLN A 30 -7.00 17.66 -5.13
CA GLN A 30 -7.86 18.50 -4.30
C GLN A 30 -9.15 17.79 -3.89
N ARG A 31 -9.76 17.07 -4.81
CA ARG A 31 -10.96 16.28 -4.53
C ARG A 31 -10.70 15.14 -3.56
N ILE A 32 -9.61 14.41 -3.75
CA ILE A 32 -9.16 13.35 -2.86
C ILE A 32 -8.93 13.90 -1.45
N ALA A 33 -8.19 14.99 -1.31
CA ALA A 33 -7.95 15.64 -0.03
C ALA A 33 -9.28 16.01 0.65
N ARG A 34 -10.21 16.63 -0.08
CA ARG A 34 -11.54 16.98 0.46
C ARG A 34 -12.26 15.75 1.00
N ILE A 35 -12.33 14.65 0.24
CA ILE A 35 -12.99 13.43 0.67
C ILE A 35 -12.35 12.88 1.95
N LEU A 36 -11.01 12.82 2.00
CA LEU A 36 -10.29 12.34 3.18
C LEU A 36 -10.59 13.19 4.42
N PHE A 37 -10.59 14.52 4.29
CA PHE A 37 -10.87 15.41 5.41
C PHE A 37 -12.33 15.37 5.85
N ASP A 38 -13.28 15.44 4.92
CA ASP A 38 -14.70 15.48 5.20
C ASP A 38 -15.17 14.17 5.85
N GLU A 39 -14.78 13.02 5.26
CA GLU A 39 -15.18 11.71 5.78
C GLU A 39 -14.50 11.40 7.12
N PHE A 40 -13.27 11.85 7.34
CA PHE A 40 -12.61 11.72 8.64
C PHE A 40 -13.34 12.55 9.74
N VAL A 41 -13.80 13.76 9.44
CA VAL A 41 -14.60 14.56 10.35
C VAL A 41 -15.95 13.89 10.58
N ASN A 42 -16.61 13.41 9.52
CA ASN A 42 -17.90 12.71 9.60
C ASN A 42 -17.83 11.46 10.47
N ALA A 43 -16.73 10.69 10.35
CA ALA A 43 -16.52 9.46 11.14
C ALA A 43 -16.42 9.73 12.66
N GLN A 44 -16.15 10.96 13.08
CA GLN A 44 -16.10 11.38 14.49
C GLN A 44 -17.43 11.94 15.01
N ARG A 45 -18.34 12.35 14.11
CA ARG A 45 -19.64 12.93 14.48
C ARG A 45 -20.50 11.89 15.20
N GLY A 46 -21.21 12.34 16.24
CA GLY A 46 -22.09 11.46 17.03
C GLY A 46 -21.40 10.43 17.93
N LYS A 47 -20.07 10.37 17.95
CA LYS A 47 -19.35 9.48 18.86
C LYS A 47 -19.42 10.05 20.29
N LEU A 48 -19.89 9.23 21.25
CA LEU A 48 -20.00 9.63 22.66
C LEU A 48 -18.67 9.59 23.40
N SER A 49 -17.82 8.63 23.07
CA SER A 49 -16.52 8.44 23.74
C SER A 49 -15.52 9.55 23.39
N ALA A 50 -14.90 10.13 24.41
CA ALA A 50 -13.83 11.14 24.26
C ALA A 50 -12.67 10.63 23.38
N LYS A 51 -12.36 9.32 23.43
CA LYS A 51 -11.32 8.70 22.59
C LYS A 51 -11.60 8.77 21.08
N ASN A 52 -12.85 8.98 20.70
CA ASN A 52 -13.28 9.06 19.30
C ASN A 52 -13.58 10.49 18.83
N LYS A 53 -13.23 11.49 19.64
CA LYS A 53 -13.36 12.93 19.38
C LYS A 53 -11.99 13.59 19.34
N GLY A 54 -11.89 14.71 18.63
CA GLY A 54 -10.65 15.49 18.58
C GLY A 54 -9.57 14.92 17.68
N GLY A 55 -9.92 14.01 16.80
CA GLY A 55 -9.04 13.55 15.73
C GLY A 55 -8.72 14.68 14.77
N ARG A 56 -7.46 14.82 14.39
CA ARG A 56 -6.98 15.82 13.43
C ARG A 56 -6.05 15.16 12.43
N ILE A 57 -6.23 15.49 11.17
CA ILE A 57 -5.21 15.22 10.15
C ILE A 57 -4.13 16.28 10.33
N LEU A 58 -2.90 15.86 10.48
CA LEU A 58 -1.75 16.74 10.69
C LEU A 58 -0.93 16.93 9.42
N LYS A 59 -0.82 15.89 8.61
CA LYS A 59 -0.12 15.94 7.32
C LYS A 59 -0.81 15.06 6.30
N LEU A 60 -0.70 15.48 5.04
CA LEU A 60 -1.08 14.69 3.87
C LEU A 60 0.09 14.75 2.88
N VAL A 61 0.68 13.61 2.56
CA VAL A 61 1.85 13.51 1.69
C VAL A 61 1.51 12.65 0.49
N LEU A 62 1.70 13.19 -0.71
CA LEU A 62 1.67 12.41 -1.95
C LEU A 62 3.05 11.77 -2.14
N PHE A 63 3.11 10.47 -2.40
CA PHE A 63 4.38 9.77 -2.64
C PHE A 63 4.28 8.79 -3.82
N GLY A 64 5.39 8.15 -4.14
CA GLY A 64 5.46 7.22 -5.26
C GLY A 64 5.56 7.92 -6.63
N PRO A 65 5.21 7.22 -7.73
CA PRO A 65 5.49 7.73 -9.10
C PRO A 65 4.86 9.08 -9.41
N CYS A 66 3.68 9.36 -8.84
CA CYS A 66 2.97 10.62 -9.07
C CYS A 66 3.57 11.83 -8.31
N ALA A 67 4.50 11.59 -7.38
CA ALA A 67 5.21 12.66 -6.66
C ALA A 67 6.49 13.11 -7.38
N GLN A 68 6.98 12.37 -8.38
CA GLN A 68 8.20 12.70 -9.12
C GLN A 68 7.91 13.65 -10.28
N GLU A 69 8.77 14.64 -10.50
CA GLU A 69 8.61 15.71 -11.49
C GLU A 69 8.68 15.24 -12.95
N THR A 70 9.28 14.10 -13.21
CA THR A 70 9.36 13.55 -14.56
C THR A 70 8.80 12.15 -14.59
N PRO A 71 7.72 11.90 -15.33
CA PRO A 71 7.46 10.56 -15.83
C PRO A 71 8.58 10.25 -16.83
N THR A 72 9.70 9.74 -16.35
CA THR A 72 10.76 9.25 -17.24
C THR A 72 10.25 8.00 -17.94
N GLY A 73 9.77 8.18 -19.14
CA GLY A 73 9.38 7.10 -20.01
C GLY A 73 8.03 7.35 -20.66
N ASP A 74 8.02 7.11 -21.95
CA ASP A 74 6.85 7.03 -22.82
C ASP A 74 5.85 6.02 -22.22
N CYS A 75 4.94 6.52 -21.37
CA CYS A 75 3.92 5.70 -20.69
C CYS A 75 2.82 5.27 -21.67
N ARG A 76 3.25 4.76 -22.83
CA ARG A 76 2.40 4.12 -23.85
C ARG A 76 2.15 2.65 -23.54
N GLY A 77 2.12 2.26 -22.30
CA GLY A 77 1.82 0.89 -21.92
C GLY A 77 1.61 0.78 -20.43
N ASP A 78 0.36 0.69 -20.05
CA ASP A 78 -0.18 0.03 -18.84
C ASP A 78 0.50 0.31 -17.48
N CYS A 79 1.26 1.40 -17.32
CA CYS A 79 1.59 1.92 -16.00
C CYS A 79 0.31 2.44 -15.38
N ARG A 80 -0.34 1.63 -14.57
CA ARG A 80 -1.47 2.06 -13.74
C ARG A 80 -0.95 3.12 -12.78
N TYR A 81 -1.06 4.39 -13.19
CA TYR A 81 -0.83 5.50 -12.28
C TYR A 81 -1.86 5.40 -11.16
N GLU A 82 -1.39 5.26 -9.96
CA GLU A 82 -2.19 5.30 -8.75
C GLU A 82 -1.66 6.42 -7.87
N TYR A 83 -2.54 7.13 -7.19
CA TYR A 83 -2.12 8.05 -6.15
C TYR A 83 -1.83 7.27 -4.87
N TYR A 84 -0.66 7.48 -4.30
CA TYR A 84 -0.26 6.96 -3.01
C TYR A 84 -0.16 8.10 -2.01
N LEU A 85 -0.93 8.03 -0.94
CA LEU A 85 -1.01 9.07 0.08
C LEU A 85 -0.65 8.53 1.45
N LEU A 86 0.18 9.28 2.17
CA LEU A 86 0.37 9.11 3.60
C LEU A 86 -0.45 10.17 4.33
N VAL A 87 -1.40 9.70 5.13
CA VAL A 87 -2.20 10.53 6.04
C VAL A 87 -1.63 10.43 7.43
N VAL A 88 -1.27 11.54 8.04
CA VAL A 88 -0.75 11.58 9.40
C VAL A 88 -1.78 12.19 10.33
N VAL A 89 -2.14 11.44 11.37
CA VAL A 89 -3.12 11.87 12.38
C VAL A 89 -2.48 12.12 13.74
N ASN A 90 -3.18 12.86 14.61
CA ASN A 90 -2.65 13.26 15.91
C ASN A 90 -2.47 12.11 16.90
N THR A 91 -3.27 11.06 16.84
CA THR A 91 -3.13 9.91 17.75
C THR A 91 -3.39 8.57 17.04
N LYS A 92 -2.80 7.49 17.55
CA LYS A 92 -2.88 6.13 17.00
C LYS A 92 -4.31 5.61 16.87
N ASN A 93 -5.21 6.01 17.77
CA ASN A 93 -6.62 5.60 17.69
C ASN A 93 -7.26 6.02 16.36
N PHE A 94 -6.90 7.19 15.84
CA PHE A 94 -7.46 7.72 14.59
C PHE A 94 -6.83 7.13 13.33
N ALA A 95 -5.77 6.35 13.45
CA ALA A 95 -5.24 5.55 12.34
C ALA A 95 -6.04 4.25 12.10
N ALA A 96 -6.98 3.89 12.99
CA ALA A 96 -7.76 2.68 12.86
C ALA A 96 -8.72 2.74 11.65
N PRO A 97 -8.89 1.61 10.90
CA PRO A 97 -9.70 1.55 9.66
C PRO A 97 -11.12 2.10 9.79
N ARG A 98 -11.75 1.93 10.94
CA ARG A 98 -13.12 2.41 11.21
C ARG A 98 -13.34 3.91 10.99
N PHE A 99 -12.28 4.72 10.99
CA PHE A 99 -12.36 6.15 10.70
C PHE A 99 -12.16 6.48 9.22
N TRP A 100 -11.72 5.49 8.41
CA TRP A 100 -11.30 5.67 7.03
C TRP A 100 -12.10 4.87 6.01
N ASN A 101 -12.95 3.93 6.46
CA ASN A 101 -13.74 3.09 5.56
C ASN A 101 -14.63 3.92 4.62
N ASN A 102 -15.34 4.92 5.15
CA ASN A 102 -16.21 5.78 4.33
C ASN A 102 -15.40 6.59 3.32
N ALA A 103 -14.21 7.07 3.71
CA ALA A 103 -13.31 7.77 2.77
C ALA A 103 -12.85 6.83 1.65
N ALA A 104 -12.45 5.59 1.98
CA ALA A 104 -12.06 4.60 0.99
C ALA A 104 -13.21 4.23 0.03
N GLU A 105 -14.41 4.02 0.57
CA GLU A 105 -15.62 3.78 -0.23
C GLU A 105 -16.01 4.99 -1.10
N GLY A 106 -15.88 6.20 -0.55
CA GLY A 106 -16.11 7.45 -1.27
C GLY A 106 -15.17 7.60 -2.47
N LEU A 107 -13.87 7.37 -2.27
CA LEU A 107 -12.86 7.43 -3.31
C LEU A 107 -13.10 6.35 -4.39
N LEU A 108 -13.45 5.13 -3.98
CA LEU A 108 -13.79 4.05 -4.90
C LEU A 108 -15.02 4.41 -5.74
N ARG A 109 -16.06 4.98 -5.14
CA ARG A 109 -17.28 5.43 -5.85
C ARG A 109 -16.97 6.56 -6.84
N GLU A 110 -16.10 7.50 -6.48
CA GLU A 110 -15.67 8.56 -7.40
C GLU A 110 -14.94 8.00 -8.62
N LEU A 111 -14.18 6.92 -8.45
CA LEU A 111 -13.49 6.24 -9.53
C LEU A 111 -14.44 5.40 -10.40
N THR A 112 -15.28 4.57 -9.76
CA THR A 112 -16.00 3.49 -10.47
C THR A 112 -17.43 3.86 -10.88
N VAL A 113 -18.08 4.76 -10.16
CA VAL A 113 -19.50 5.10 -10.37
C VAL A 113 -19.65 6.48 -10.98
N THR A 114 -19.01 7.50 -10.41
CA THR A 114 -19.19 8.87 -10.90
C THR A 114 -18.21 9.26 -12.00
N GLY A 115 -17.11 8.53 -12.15
CA GLY A 115 -16.04 8.82 -13.11
C GLY A 115 -15.35 10.17 -12.88
N ARG A 116 -15.50 10.77 -11.69
CA ARG A 116 -14.86 12.03 -11.34
C ARG A 116 -13.38 11.89 -11.02
N LEU A 117 -12.95 10.70 -10.61
CA LEU A 117 -11.53 10.32 -10.55
C LEU A 117 -11.25 9.36 -11.68
N ALA A 118 -10.21 9.62 -12.46
CA ALA A 118 -9.70 8.70 -13.48
C ALA A 118 -8.60 7.79 -12.90
N THR A 119 -7.96 8.23 -11.82
CA THR A 119 -6.79 7.59 -11.21
C THR A 119 -7.16 6.92 -9.88
N PRO A 120 -6.87 5.63 -9.70
CA PRO A 120 -7.07 4.95 -8.42
C PRO A 120 -6.29 5.60 -7.27
N VAL A 121 -6.85 5.55 -6.08
CA VAL A 121 -6.26 6.15 -4.88
C VAL A 121 -6.00 5.10 -3.82
N ASN A 122 -4.78 5.07 -3.33
CA ASN A 122 -4.35 4.28 -2.19
C ASN A 122 -3.83 5.21 -1.09
N PHE A 123 -4.18 4.93 0.15
CA PHE A 123 -3.63 5.68 1.26
C PHE A 123 -3.32 4.79 2.45
N ILE A 124 -2.29 5.18 3.19
CA ILE A 124 -1.90 4.61 4.47
C ILE A 124 -2.06 5.67 5.56
N VAL A 125 -2.40 5.25 6.76
CA VAL A 125 -2.63 6.18 7.87
C VAL A 125 -1.74 5.82 9.04
N HIS A 126 -0.99 6.80 9.54
CA HIS A 126 -0.16 6.67 10.72
C HIS A 126 -0.39 7.83 11.69
N SER A 127 -0.17 7.61 12.99
CA SER A 127 -0.10 8.72 13.91
C SER A 127 1.24 9.45 13.76
N ILE A 128 1.27 10.73 14.17
CA ILE A 128 2.52 11.49 14.18
C ILE A 128 3.58 10.83 15.05
N MET A 129 3.16 10.19 16.13
CA MET A 129 4.06 9.45 17.02
C MET A 129 4.64 8.22 16.31
N ASP A 130 3.79 7.39 15.68
CA ASP A 130 4.27 6.21 14.95
C ASP A 130 5.18 6.61 13.77
N LEU A 131 4.83 7.69 13.04
CA LEU A 131 5.67 8.19 11.94
C LEU A 131 7.03 8.67 12.45
N ASN A 132 7.04 9.46 13.52
CA ASN A 132 8.28 9.94 14.12
C ASN A 132 9.13 8.80 14.70
N ASP A 133 8.51 7.76 15.23
CA ASP A 133 9.22 6.56 15.67
C ASP A 133 9.88 5.84 14.48
N HIS A 134 9.16 5.65 13.40
CA HIS A 134 9.73 5.08 12.16
C HIS A 134 10.90 5.91 11.61
N LEU A 135 10.78 7.24 11.60
CA LEU A 135 11.86 8.13 11.15
C LEU A 135 13.05 8.08 12.10
N ALA A 136 12.82 8.07 13.42
CA ALA A 136 13.89 7.99 14.42
C ALA A 136 14.70 6.70 14.30
N HIS A 137 14.10 5.62 13.81
CA HIS A 137 14.76 4.34 13.55
C HIS A 137 15.18 4.16 12.09
N ASP A 138 15.23 5.26 11.32
CA ASP A 138 15.66 5.30 9.91
C ASP A 138 15.00 4.20 9.06
N ARG A 139 13.68 4.01 9.23
CA ARG A 139 12.93 3.06 8.41
C ARG A 139 12.88 3.54 6.97
N PRO A 140 13.53 2.86 6.01
CA PRO A 140 13.74 3.38 4.67
C PRO A 140 12.44 3.79 3.98
N TYR A 141 11.36 3.01 4.17
CA TYR A 141 10.06 3.31 3.58
C TYR A 141 9.54 4.71 3.93
N PHE A 142 9.60 5.11 5.21
CA PHE A 142 9.10 6.41 5.66
C PHE A 142 10.08 7.53 5.39
N VAL A 143 11.37 7.24 5.47
CA VAL A 143 12.43 8.20 5.11
C VAL A 143 12.28 8.62 3.65
N ASP A 144 12.09 7.65 2.74
CA ASP A 144 11.87 7.93 1.32
C ASP A 144 10.58 8.72 1.09
N ILE A 145 9.48 8.37 1.76
CA ILE A 145 8.23 9.12 1.65
C ILE A 145 8.40 10.58 2.07
N VAL A 146 9.12 10.83 3.15
CA VAL A 146 9.30 12.20 3.67
C VAL A 146 10.30 12.99 2.82
N ARG A 147 11.35 12.33 2.31
CA ARG A 147 12.37 12.95 1.46
C ARG A 147 11.84 13.30 0.06
N ASP A 148 11.18 12.34 -0.59
CA ASP A 148 10.83 12.41 -2.01
C ASP A 148 9.35 12.72 -2.25
N GLY A 149 8.54 12.70 -1.21
CA GLY A 149 7.10 12.97 -1.29
C GLY A 149 6.77 14.46 -1.34
N ILE A 150 5.59 14.77 -1.88
CA ILE A 150 5.06 16.13 -1.92
C ILE A 150 4.12 16.32 -0.73
N MET A 151 4.46 17.26 0.16
CA MET A 151 3.61 17.63 1.29
C MET A 151 2.40 18.43 0.79
N LEU A 152 1.25 17.78 0.64
CA LEU A 152 0.00 18.41 0.20
C LEU A 152 -0.62 19.28 1.31
N TYR A 153 -0.55 18.82 2.55
CA TYR A 153 -1.07 19.54 3.71
C TYR A 153 -0.18 19.33 4.92
N GLU A 154 0.02 20.38 5.70
CA GLU A 154 0.77 20.34 6.96
C GLU A 154 0.14 21.27 7.99
N ALA A 155 -0.26 20.70 9.12
CA ALA A 155 -0.71 21.47 10.27
C ALA A 155 0.51 22.04 11.03
N PRO A 156 0.48 23.30 11.46
CA PRO A 156 1.58 23.88 12.24
C PRO A 156 1.73 23.22 13.62
N GLY A 157 2.97 23.21 14.12
CA GLY A 157 3.26 22.72 15.48
C GLY A 157 3.48 21.23 15.61
N PHE A 158 3.59 20.49 14.49
CA PHE A 158 3.83 19.03 14.48
C PHE A 158 5.03 18.68 13.59
N PRO A 159 6.26 19.00 14.00
CA PRO A 159 7.44 18.71 13.20
C PRO A 159 7.69 17.21 13.09
N LEU A 160 8.30 16.82 11.97
CA LEU A 160 8.88 15.49 11.81
C LEU A 160 10.27 15.46 12.45
N VAL A 161 10.60 14.35 13.08
CA VAL A 161 11.95 14.15 13.60
C VAL A 161 12.92 13.87 12.45
N THR A 162 14.16 14.29 12.62
CA THR A 162 15.24 13.94 11.70
C THR A 162 15.60 12.46 11.88
N ALA A 163 15.73 11.74 10.78
CA ALA A 163 16.17 10.35 10.81
C ALA A 163 17.55 10.23 11.46
N ARG A 164 17.73 9.22 12.31
CA ARG A 164 19.03 8.83 12.86
C ARG A 164 19.56 7.69 12.01
N ALA A 165 20.90 7.55 11.94
CA ALA A 165 21.51 6.45 11.22
C ALA A 165 20.98 5.10 11.69
N LEU A 166 20.62 4.25 10.73
CA LEU A 166 20.12 2.91 10.99
C LEU A 166 21.15 2.06 11.74
N ASP A 167 20.76 1.47 12.86
CA ASP A 167 21.59 0.44 13.48
C ASP A 167 21.56 -0.84 12.63
N LEU A 168 22.61 -1.03 11.84
CA LEU A 168 22.73 -2.13 10.90
C LEU A 168 22.62 -3.51 11.56
N LYS A 169 23.01 -3.65 12.83
CA LYS A 169 22.90 -4.92 13.56
C LYS A 169 21.46 -5.24 13.92
N VAL A 170 20.78 -4.23 14.45
CA VAL A 170 19.35 -4.35 14.81
C VAL A 170 18.53 -4.60 13.56
N ALA A 171 18.73 -3.80 12.52
CA ALA A 171 18.02 -3.95 11.25
C ALA A 171 18.21 -5.35 10.65
N LYS A 172 19.44 -5.86 10.62
CA LYS A 172 19.72 -7.21 10.11
C LYS A 172 18.99 -8.29 10.89
N THR A 173 19.03 -8.21 12.23
CA THR A 173 18.35 -9.20 13.08
C THR A 173 16.84 -9.17 12.81
N GLU A 174 16.27 -7.98 12.68
CA GLU A 174 14.85 -7.80 12.37
C GLU A 174 14.49 -8.36 10.99
N MET A 175 15.28 -8.00 9.95
CA MET A 175 15.08 -8.50 8.58
C MET A 175 15.17 -10.03 8.51
N GLY A 176 16.16 -10.64 9.18
CA GLY A 176 16.31 -12.09 9.26
C GLY A 176 15.11 -12.76 9.92
N GLY A 177 14.69 -12.27 11.10
CA GLY A 177 13.52 -12.79 11.80
C GLY A 177 12.22 -12.63 11.00
N VAL A 178 12.09 -11.53 10.24
CA VAL A 178 10.97 -11.32 9.31
C VAL A 178 10.98 -12.36 8.18
N PHE A 179 12.14 -12.59 7.55
CA PHE A 179 12.27 -13.58 6.49
C PHE A 179 11.93 -14.99 6.99
N ASP A 180 12.48 -15.38 8.14
CA ASP A 180 12.26 -16.69 8.75
C ASP A 180 10.79 -16.91 9.17
N HIS A 181 10.05 -15.84 9.43
CA HIS A 181 8.62 -15.90 9.75
C HIS A 181 7.72 -15.97 8.51
N TRP A 182 7.89 -15.03 7.59
CA TRP A 182 6.96 -14.86 6.46
C TRP A 182 7.19 -15.84 5.33
N PHE A 183 8.43 -16.13 4.98
CA PHE A 183 8.75 -16.95 3.81
C PHE A 183 8.32 -18.43 3.99
N PRO A 184 8.61 -19.11 5.11
CA PRO A 184 8.07 -20.44 5.37
C PRO A 184 6.53 -20.45 5.42
N SER A 185 5.93 -19.45 6.07
CA SER A 185 4.48 -19.32 6.15
C SER A 185 3.82 -19.18 4.77
N ALA A 186 4.43 -18.40 3.84
CA ALA A 186 3.99 -18.33 2.45
C ALA A 186 4.16 -19.66 1.73
N SER A 187 5.30 -20.36 1.93
CA SER A 187 5.58 -21.64 1.30
C SER A 187 4.58 -22.71 1.76
N HIS A 188 4.24 -22.76 3.04
CA HIS A 188 3.21 -23.68 3.54
C HIS A 188 1.83 -23.43 2.91
N ARG A 189 1.44 -22.15 2.72
CA ARG A 189 0.19 -21.82 2.01
C ARG A 189 0.22 -22.26 0.56
N PHE A 190 1.38 -22.16 -0.09
CA PHE A 190 1.54 -22.61 -1.46
C PHE A 190 1.38 -24.13 -1.59
N GLU A 191 1.93 -24.91 -0.65
CA GLU A 191 1.71 -26.37 -0.64
C GLU A 191 0.22 -26.71 -0.45
N LEU A 192 -0.47 -26.01 0.47
CA LEU A 192 -1.93 -26.20 0.65
C LEU A 192 -2.72 -25.87 -0.62
N ALA A 193 -2.34 -24.80 -1.34
CA ALA A 193 -2.98 -24.47 -2.61
C ALA A 193 -2.81 -25.58 -3.65
N LYS A 194 -1.59 -26.14 -3.79
CA LYS A 194 -1.33 -27.27 -4.70
C LYS A 194 -2.13 -28.53 -4.33
N GLU A 195 -2.23 -28.82 -3.04
CA GLU A 195 -3.03 -29.93 -2.57
C GLU A 195 -4.52 -29.74 -2.86
N ALA A 196 -5.03 -28.52 -2.65
CA ALA A 196 -6.42 -28.16 -2.97
C ALA A 196 -6.70 -28.28 -4.48
N ILE A 197 -5.79 -27.86 -5.36
CA ILE A 197 -5.87 -28.06 -6.80
C ILE A 197 -5.97 -29.56 -7.12
N GLY A 198 -5.08 -30.39 -6.57
CA GLY A 198 -5.07 -31.82 -6.81
C GLY A 198 -6.35 -32.54 -6.38
N ARG A 199 -7.12 -31.93 -5.48
CA ARG A 199 -8.42 -32.44 -5.01
C ARG A 199 -9.63 -31.82 -5.74
N GLY A 200 -9.42 -30.89 -6.67
CA GLY A 200 -10.48 -30.17 -7.35
C GLY A 200 -11.17 -29.08 -6.51
N TYR A 201 -10.52 -28.60 -5.42
CA TYR A 201 -11.05 -27.54 -4.56
C TYR A 201 -10.59 -26.17 -5.06
N SER A 202 -11.13 -25.77 -6.22
CA SER A 202 -10.63 -24.60 -6.96
C SER A 202 -10.73 -23.27 -6.18
N ARG A 203 -11.76 -23.11 -5.36
CA ARG A 203 -11.99 -21.87 -4.57
C ARG A 203 -11.00 -21.75 -3.42
N GLU A 204 -10.79 -22.84 -2.69
CA GLU A 204 -9.82 -22.96 -1.61
C GLU A 204 -8.40 -22.74 -2.15
N ALA A 205 -8.09 -23.36 -3.28
CA ALA A 205 -6.82 -23.18 -3.98
C ALA A 205 -6.56 -21.70 -4.34
N ALA A 206 -7.55 -21.03 -4.93
CA ALA A 206 -7.44 -19.61 -5.28
C ALA A 206 -7.21 -18.72 -4.03
N PHE A 207 -7.90 -19.01 -2.93
CA PHE A 207 -7.71 -18.30 -1.67
C PHE A 207 -6.31 -18.53 -1.09
N ASP A 208 -5.82 -19.77 -1.10
CA ASP A 208 -4.49 -20.09 -0.59
C ASP A 208 -3.37 -19.54 -1.49
N LEU A 209 -3.56 -19.49 -2.81
CA LEU A 209 -2.66 -18.78 -3.74
C LEU A 209 -2.64 -17.28 -3.43
N HIS A 210 -3.80 -16.65 -3.20
CA HIS A 210 -3.85 -15.24 -2.76
C HIS A 210 -3.05 -15.04 -1.48
N GLN A 211 -3.28 -15.88 -0.46
CA GLN A 211 -2.58 -15.78 0.82
C GLN A 211 -1.06 -16.01 0.70
N THR A 212 -0.65 -16.84 -0.25
CA THR A 212 0.76 -17.05 -0.57
C THR A 212 1.38 -15.77 -1.11
N VAL A 213 0.76 -15.17 -2.13
CA VAL A 213 1.24 -13.93 -2.77
C VAL A 213 1.28 -12.76 -1.79
N GLU A 214 0.24 -12.60 -1.00
CA GLU A 214 0.17 -11.58 0.05
C GLU A 214 1.35 -11.70 1.02
N ARG A 215 1.63 -12.90 1.52
CA ARG A 215 2.74 -13.15 2.45
C ARG A 215 4.11 -12.97 1.83
N LEU A 216 4.29 -13.35 0.57
CA LEU A 216 5.54 -13.10 -0.16
C LEU A 216 5.80 -11.61 -0.33
N TYR A 217 4.78 -10.82 -0.64
CA TYR A 217 4.92 -9.36 -0.71
C TYR A 217 5.17 -8.73 0.65
N HIS A 218 4.50 -9.17 1.71
CA HIS A 218 4.81 -8.72 3.06
C HIS A 218 6.24 -9.06 3.47
N CYS A 219 6.71 -10.26 3.13
CA CYS A 219 8.09 -10.69 3.37
C CYS A 219 9.09 -9.73 2.73
N ILE A 220 9.02 -9.56 1.41
CA ILE A 220 10.01 -8.73 0.70
C ILE A 220 9.94 -7.25 1.10
N LEU A 221 8.76 -6.70 1.30
CA LEU A 221 8.60 -5.31 1.75
C LEU A 221 9.23 -5.08 3.12
N GLN A 222 9.01 -5.99 4.07
CA GLN A 222 9.59 -5.87 5.41
C GLN A 222 11.10 -6.15 5.41
N VAL A 223 11.60 -7.06 4.58
CA VAL A 223 13.04 -7.31 4.47
C VAL A 223 13.75 -6.13 3.83
N LEU A 224 13.21 -5.54 2.75
CA LEU A 224 13.91 -4.46 2.03
C LEU A 224 13.69 -3.08 2.65
N ALA A 225 12.51 -2.82 3.23
CA ALA A 225 12.13 -1.48 3.69
C ALA A 225 11.77 -1.41 5.18
N LEU A 226 11.89 -2.54 5.91
CA LEU A 226 11.52 -2.67 7.33
C LEU A 226 10.09 -2.19 7.62
N TYR A 227 9.23 -2.29 6.63
CA TYR A 227 7.83 -1.92 6.71
C TYR A 227 7.00 -2.62 5.62
N SER A 228 5.77 -2.97 5.95
CA SER A 228 4.77 -3.37 4.97
C SER A 228 3.39 -2.80 5.33
N PRO A 229 2.66 -2.22 4.38
CA PRO A 229 1.30 -1.72 4.60
C PRO A 229 0.36 -2.85 5.04
N LYS A 230 -0.49 -2.59 6.03
CA LYS A 230 -1.50 -3.56 6.49
C LYS A 230 -2.68 -3.59 5.53
N THR A 231 -2.57 -4.35 4.47
CA THR A 231 -3.59 -4.49 3.44
C THR A 231 -3.56 -5.87 2.82
N HIS A 232 -4.70 -6.33 2.31
CA HIS A 232 -4.84 -7.57 1.55
C HIS A 232 -4.91 -7.31 0.03
N ARG A 233 -4.73 -6.06 -0.40
CA ARG A 233 -4.79 -5.67 -1.83
C ARG A 233 -3.48 -6.01 -2.50
N LEU A 234 -3.49 -7.09 -3.30
CA LEU A 234 -2.29 -7.57 -3.98
C LEU A 234 -1.72 -6.53 -4.95
N THR A 235 -2.58 -5.81 -5.68
CA THR A 235 -2.16 -4.74 -6.60
C THR A 235 -1.33 -3.69 -5.87
N PHE A 236 -1.76 -3.28 -4.67
CA PHE A 236 -1.05 -2.29 -3.85
C PHE A 236 0.30 -2.82 -3.34
N LEU A 237 0.31 -4.04 -2.77
CA LEU A 237 1.54 -4.68 -2.28
C LEU A 237 2.53 -4.90 -3.42
N ARG A 238 2.05 -5.38 -4.56
CA ARG A 238 2.83 -5.59 -5.78
C ARG A 238 3.52 -4.32 -6.24
N ALA A 239 2.77 -3.23 -6.41
CA ALA A 239 3.33 -1.96 -6.88
C ALA A 239 4.45 -1.43 -5.96
N HIS A 240 4.30 -1.61 -4.63
CA HIS A 240 5.34 -1.24 -3.67
C HIS A 240 6.56 -2.16 -3.75
N ALA A 241 6.34 -3.48 -3.87
CA ALA A 241 7.42 -4.45 -3.97
C ALA A 241 8.21 -4.30 -5.28
N GLU A 242 7.53 -4.11 -6.42
CA GLU A 242 8.16 -3.90 -7.73
C GLU A 242 9.01 -2.62 -7.77
N ARG A 243 8.61 -1.58 -7.04
CA ARG A 243 9.41 -0.35 -6.91
C ARG A 243 10.72 -0.59 -6.15
N LEU A 244 10.69 -1.39 -5.09
CA LEU A 244 11.88 -1.72 -4.30
C LEU A 244 12.76 -2.78 -4.99
N ALA A 245 12.14 -3.68 -5.73
CA ALA A 245 12.80 -4.80 -6.40
C ALA A 245 12.26 -4.95 -7.83
N PRO A 246 12.79 -4.21 -8.82
CA PRO A 246 12.30 -4.20 -10.21
C PRO A 246 12.27 -5.59 -10.87
N LEU A 247 13.08 -6.54 -10.42
CA LEU A 247 13.06 -7.93 -10.91
C LEU A 247 11.70 -8.60 -10.75
N LEU A 248 10.86 -8.14 -9.81
CA LEU A 248 9.51 -8.67 -9.59
C LEU A 248 8.55 -8.35 -10.73
N THR A 249 8.79 -7.33 -11.53
CA THR A 249 7.91 -6.93 -12.63
C THR A 249 7.74 -8.04 -13.66
N SER A 250 8.77 -8.86 -13.86
CA SER A 250 8.73 -9.98 -14.82
C SER A 250 7.89 -11.16 -14.36
N VAL A 251 7.52 -11.22 -13.07
CA VAL A 251 6.74 -12.34 -12.51
C VAL A 251 5.30 -12.34 -13.04
N TRP A 252 4.71 -11.16 -13.18
CA TRP A 252 3.33 -10.98 -13.60
C TRP A 252 3.25 -10.29 -14.95
N PRO A 253 3.39 -11.03 -16.06
CA PRO A 253 3.20 -10.45 -17.38
C PRO A 253 1.76 -9.90 -17.51
N ASN A 254 1.62 -8.76 -18.19
CA ASN A 254 0.34 -8.11 -18.43
C ASN A 254 0.06 -7.93 -19.94
N ASP A 255 0.84 -8.61 -20.77
CA ASP A 255 0.82 -8.58 -22.23
C ASP A 255 -0.43 -9.20 -22.85
N SER A 256 -1.10 -10.09 -22.14
CA SER A 256 -2.31 -10.74 -22.59
C SER A 256 -3.54 -10.42 -21.74
N ARG A 257 -4.73 -10.51 -22.33
CA ARG A 257 -6.00 -10.38 -21.60
C ARG A 257 -6.13 -11.50 -20.56
N PHE A 258 -5.70 -12.70 -20.87
CA PHE A 258 -5.72 -13.84 -19.97
C PHE A 258 -4.89 -13.60 -18.71
N ALA A 259 -3.64 -13.16 -18.85
CA ALA A 259 -2.76 -12.89 -17.72
C ALA A 259 -3.36 -11.82 -16.76
N ARG A 260 -3.88 -10.72 -17.32
CA ARG A 260 -4.56 -9.69 -16.53
C ARG A 260 -5.80 -10.21 -15.80
N GLN A 261 -6.57 -11.05 -16.45
CA GLN A 261 -7.77 -11.66 -15.87
C GLN A 261 -7.43 -12.61 -14.74
N CYS A 262 -6.40 -13.45 -14.90
CA CYS A 262 -5.90 -14.35 -13.85
C CYS A 262 -5.47 -13.57 -12.58
N PHE A 263 -4.67 -12.51 -12.74
CA PHE A 263 -4.25 -11.70 -11.58
C PHE A 263 -5.44 -11.00 -10.91
N THR A 264 -6.39 -10.49 -11.68
CA THR A 264 -7.63 -9.89 -11.14
C THR A 264 -8.47 -10.91 -10.36
N ARG A 265 -8.60 -12.14 -10.86
CA ARG A 265 -9.29 -13.22 -10.13
C ARG A 265 -8.58 -13.59 -8.85
N LEU A 266 -7.25 -13.68 -8.88
CA LEU A 266 -6.46 -13.93 -7.69
C LEU A 266 -6.68 -12.84 -6.63
N GLU A 267 -6.67 -11.56 -7.02
CA GLU A 267 -6.91 -10.45 -6.09
C GLU A 267 -8.30 -10.51 -5.46
N ARG A 268 -9.32 -10.85 -6.24
CA ARG A 268 -10.70 -11.00 -5.77
C ARG A 268 -10.91 -12.23 -4.88
N ALA A 269 -10.03 -13.25 -4.98
CA ALA A 269 -10.16 -14.49 -4.24
C ALA A 269 -10.19 -14.30 -2.71
N TYR A 270 -9.52 -13.26 -2.19
CA TYR A 270 -9.52 -12.96 -0.75
C TYR A 270 -10.93 -12.83 -0.15
N VAL A 271 -11.83 -12.18 -0.87
CA VAL A 271 -13.22 -12.00 -0.43
C VAL A 271 -14.13 -13.00 -1.12
N GLU A 272 -14.07 -13.07 -2.44
CA GLU A 272 -15.09 -13.74 -3.22
C GLU A 272 -15.02 -15.25 -3.17
N ALA A 273 -13.81 -15.84 -3.08
CA ALA A 273 -13.70 -17.29 -2.93
C ALA A 273 -14.36 -17.81 -1.65
N ARG A 274 -14.46 -17.00 -0.62
CA ARG A 274 -15.09 -17.35 0.67
C ARG A 274 -16.57 -17.04 0.75
N TYR A 275 -17.01 -15.92 0.17
CA TYR A 275 -18.33 -15.37 0.45
C TYR A 275 -19.24 -15.25 -0.79
N SER A 276 -18.70 -15.22 -2.01
CA SER A 276 -19.50 -15.09 -3.24
C SER A 276 -19.79 -16.45 -3.85
N ARG A 277 -21.06 -16.77 -4.09
CA ARG A 277 -21.45 -17.99 -4.80
C ARG A 277 -21.03 -17.98 -6.27
N GLY A 278 -20.88 -16.79 -6.85
CA GLY A 278 -20.50 -16.60 -8.26
C GLY A 278 -18.99 -16.51 -8.52
N TYR A 279 -18.14 -16.79 -7.52
CA TYR A 279 -16.70 -16.85 -7.78
C TYR A 279 -16.36 -18.16 -8.48
N GLU A 280 -15.82 -18.05 -9.67
CA GLU A 280 -15.38 -19.17 -10.50
C GLU A 280 -13.95 -18.93 -10.96
N ILE A 281 -13.15 -19.97 -11.00
CA ILE A 281 -11.80 -19.99 -11.53
C ILE A 281 -11.57 -21.32 -12.25
N SER A 282 -11.02 -21.27 -13.45
CA SER A 282 -10.77 -22.47 -14.24
C SER A 282 -9.46 -23.16 -13.85
N ASP A 283 -9.33 -24.44 -14.22
CA ASP A 283 -8.10 -25.20 -14.01
C ASP A 283 -6.92 -24.59 -14.78
N GLU A 284 -7.16 -24.03 -15.97
CA GLU A 284 -6.14 -23.32 -16.75
C GLU A 284 -5.66 -22.06 -16.03
N GLU A 285 -6.57 -21.27 -15.45
CA GLU A 285 -6.22 -20.09 -14.65
C GLU A 285 -5.44 -20.48 -13.39
N LEU A 286 -5.85 -21.55 -12.69
CA LEU A 286 -5.15 -22.07 -11.52
C LEU A 286 -3.75 -22.58 -11.87
N ALA A 287 -3.59 -23.31 -12.97
CA ALA A 287 -2.29 -23.79 -13.44
C ALA A 287 -1.34 -22.61 -13.72
N TRP A 288 -1.80 -21.61 -14.47
CA TRP A 288 -1.02 -20.41 -14.77
C TRP A 288 -0.65 -19.64 -13.51
N LEU A 289 -1.61 -19.43 -12.58
CA LEU A 289 -1.36 -18.76 -11.31
C LEU A 289 -0.34 -19.51 -10.46
N THR A 290 -0.41 -20.84 -10.44
CA THR A 290 0.54 -21.68 -9.68
C THR A 290 1.97 -21.49 -10.18
N GLU A 291 2.18 -21.44 -11.50
CA GLU A 291 3.47 -21.17 -12.10
C GLU A 291 4.00 -19.76 -11.73
N ARG A 292 3.12 -18.75 -11.78
CA ARG A 292 3.50 -17.37 -11.44
C ARG A 292 3.82 -17.21 -9.96
N VAL A 293 3.04 -17.86 -9.09
CA VAL A 293 3.30 -17.85 -7.63
C VAL A 293 4.61 -18.55 -7.29
N GLU A 294 4.92 -19.65 -7.96
CA GLU A 294 6.24 -20.32 -7.78
C GLU A 294 7.39 -19.43 -8.28
N ALA A 295 7.21 -18.73 -9.41
CA ALA A 295 8.18 -17.75 -9.88
C ALA A 295 8.38 -16.61 -8.88
N LEU A 296 7.27 -16.07 -8.31
CA LEU A 296 7.32 -15.05 -7.28
C LEU A 296 8.09 -15.55 -6.05
N ARG A 297 7.78 -16.74 -5.57
CA ARG A 297 8.42 -17.36 -4.40
C ARG A 297 9.95 -17.48 -4.59
N LYS A 298 10.40 -17.98 -5.74
CA LYS A 298 11.83 -18.10 -6.08
C LYS A 298 12.50 -16.73 -6.14
N THR A 299 11.86 -15.76 -6.78
CA THR A 299 12.40 -14.40 -6.92
C THR A 299 12.51 -13.70 -5.57
N VAL A 300 11.49 -13.80 -4.74
CA VAL A 300 11.49 -13.24 -3.36
C VAL A 300 12.61 -13.87 -2.53
N ALA A 301 12.75 -15.21 -2.56
CA ALA A 301 13.84 -15.89 -1.85
C ALA A 301 15.21 -15.37 -2.27
N ALA A 302 15.46 -15.29 -3.57
CA ALA A 302 16.74 -14.84 -4.11
C ALA A 302 17.06 -13.39 -3.72
N ILE A 303 16.10 -12.48 -3.84
CA ILE A 303 16.25 -11.06 -3.49
C ILE A 303 16.51 -10.89 -1.99
N CYS A 304 15.68 -11.52 -1.16
CA CYS A 304 15.83 -11.41 0.31
C CYS A 304 17.14 -11.99 0.79
N SER A 305 17.56 -13.17 0.29
CA SER A 305 18.86 -13.76 0.64
C SER A 305 20.01 -12.86 0.22
N ALA A 306 20.00 -12.35 -1.01
CA ALA A 306 21.06 -11.45 -1.50
C ALA A 306 21.15 -10.16 -0.66
N HIS A 307 20.00 -9.62 -0.24
CA HIS A 307 19.94 -8.42 0.60
C HIS A 307 20.52 -8.69 2.00
N LEU A 308 20.13 -9.79 2.64
CA LEU A 308 20.66 -10.20 3.94
C LEU A 308 22.18 -10.49 3.88
N ASP A 309 22.66 -11.09 2.79
CA ASP A 309 24.08 -11.34 2.57
C ASP A 309 24.88 -10.07 2.34
N ALA A 310 24.31 -9.06 1.68
CA ALA A 310 24.94 -7.76 1.50
C ALA A 310 25.20 -7.08 2.86
N PHE A 311 24.23 -7.16 3.78
CA PHE A 311 24.41 -6.69 5.16
C PHE A 311 25.51 -7.45 5.94
N ASN A 312 25.77 -8.71 5.57
CA ASN A 312 26.89 -9.49 6.14
C ASN A 312 28.24 -8.96 5.67
N ARG A 313 28.36 -8.61 4.37
CA ARG A 313 29.62 -8.16 3.74
C ARG A 313 30.00 -6.71 4.08
N ALA A 314 29.05 -5.84 4.30
CA ALA A 314 29.33 -4.45 4.69
C ALA A 314 30.06 -4.31 6.06
N ARG A 315 30.43 -5.44 6.68
CA ARG A 315 31.02 -5.56 8.01
C ARG A 315 32.48 -6.07 7.98
N THR A 316 32.97 -6.51 6.84
CA THR A 316 34.42 -6.83 6.60
C THR A 316 35.13 -5.67 5.95
#